data_5fe7d5ecb5c0155fa8dd226280068b33
#
_entry.id   5fe7d5ecb5c0155fa8dd226280068b33
#
_cell.length_a   1.000
_cell.length_b   1.000
_cell.length_c   1.000
_cell.angle_alpha   90.00
_cell.angle_beta   90.00
_cell.angle_gamma   90.00
#
_symmetry.space_group_name_H-M   'P 1'
#
loop_
_entity.id
_entity.type
_entity.pdbx_description
1 polymer ?
#
loop_
_entity_poly.entity_id
_entity_poly.type
_entity_poly.pdbx_seq_one_letter_code
_entity_poly.pdbx_strand_id
1 'polypeptide(L)'
;MVAEAGRLEHRVPLPGGTRLHRLTRPEEADLVAEVHQAAFGDDRARTRAWVRDLLTDRAGNSAVLVVLDGVRPLSAGRLEWEEGGEFAGLWGGGTVPAARGLGLYRALVAERARIAAAQGVRWVQVDATDRSRPILDRLGFRTLTTTTPYVWTPPAG
;
A
#
# COMPACT_ATOMS: atom_id res chain seq x y z
N MET A 1 -2.63 5.61 12.35
CA MET A 1 -1.54 6.61 12.35
C MET A 1 -1.74 7.59 11.20
N VAL A 2 -1.27 8.84 11.34
CA VAL A 2 -1.39 9.88 10.31
C VAL A 2 -0.08 10.64 10.14
N ALA A 3 0.14 11.22 8.95
CA ALA A 3 1.22 12.16 8.65
C ALA A 3 0.76 13.19 7.61
N GLU A 4 1.36 14.39 7.60
CA GLU A 4 1.17 15.34 6.50
C GLU A 4 1.88 14.82 5.24
N ALA A 5 1.14 14.63 4.16
CA ALA A 5 1.67 14.06 2.92
C ALA A 5 2.88 14.85 2.38
N GLY A 6 2.80 16.17 2.37
CA GLY A 6 3.86 17.05 1.89
C GLY A 6 5.11 17.13 2.75
N ARG A 7 5.07 16.61 4.00
CA ARG A 7 6.23 16.60 4.91
C ARG A 7 6.98 15.28 4.92
N LEU A 8 6.41 14.24 4.33
CA LEU A 8 7.07 12.95 4.23
C LEU A 8 8.17 13.01 3.16
N GLU A 9 9.21 12.19 3.33
CA GLU A 9 10.21 11.99 2.29
C GLU A 9 9.54 11.34 1.05
N HIS A 10 9.61 12.02 -0.10
CA HIS A 10 8.99 11.55 -1.34
C HIS A 10 9.93 10.72 -2.22
N ARG A 11 11.20 10.61 -1.85
CA ARG A 11 12.20 9.85 -2.61
C ARG A 11 13.00 8.97 -1.69
N VAL A 12 12.69 7.70 -1.70
CA VAL A 12 13.45 6.66 -1.01
C VAL A 12 14.15 5.81 -2.06
N PRO A 13 15.48 5.71 -2.04
CA PRO A 13 16.21 4.87 -2.99
C PRO A 13 15.73 3.42 -2.91
N LEU A 14 15.55 2.81 -4.06
CA LEU A 14 15.29 1.39 -4.19
C LEU A 14 16.61 0.63 -4.35
N PRO A 15 16.69 -0.63 -3.90
CA PRO A 15 17.83 -1.49 -4.18
C PRO A 15 18.07 -1.63 -5.69
N GLY A 16 19.34 -1.76 -6.10
CA GLY A 16 19.69 -1.97 -7.50
C GLY A 16 18.95 -3.15 -8.11
N GLY A 17 18.53 -3.01 -9.37
CA GLY A 17 17.74 -4.01 -10.09
C GLY A 17 16.24 -3.95 -9.82
N THR A 18 15.79 -3.20 -8.80
CA THR A 18 14.36 -3.05 -8.51
C THR A 18 13.79 -1.75 -9.07
N ARG A 19 12.50 -1.77 -9.40
CA ARG A 19 11.77 -0.60 -9.86
C ARG A 19 10.39 -0.52 -9.24
N LEU A 20 9.91 0.70 -9.03
CA LEU A 20 8.53 0.95 -8.64
C LEU A 20 7.65 1.01 -9.89
N HIS A 21 6.52 0.34 -9.84
CA HIS A 21 5.55 0.26 -10.92
C HIS A 21 4.16 0.61 -10.40
N ARG A 22 3.49 1.56 -11.04
CA ARG A 22 2.07 1.85 -10.80
C ARG A 22 1.24 1.02 -11.76
N LEU A 23 0.32 0.24 -11.24
CA LEU A 23 -0.62 -0.54 -12.04
C LEU A 23 -1.63 0.41 -12.68
N THR A 24 -1.87 0.19 -13.96
CA THR A 24 -2.85 0.96 -14.76
C THR A 24 -3.84 0.06 -15.49
N ARG A 25 -3.58 -1.25 -15.50
CA ARG A 25 -4.37 -2.23 -16.24
C ARG A 25 -4.85 -3.34 -15.29
N PRO A 26 -6.14 -3.75 -15.40
CA PRO A 26 -6.69 -4.84 -14.58
C PRO A 26 -5.93 -6.18 -14.68
N GLU A 27 -5.26 -6.44 -15.82
CA GLU A 27 -4.47 -7.66 -16.05
C GLU A 27 -3.25 -7.76 -15.13
N GLU A 28 -2.79 -6.62 -14.60
CA GLU A 28 -1.62 -6.56 -13.70
C GLU A 28 -1.97 -6.93 -12.24
N ALA A 29 -3.24 -7.17 -11.93
CA ALA A 29 -3.73 -7.46 -10.58
C ALA A 29 -3.05 -8.67 -9.91
N ASP A 30 -2.58 -9.64 -10.71
CA ASP A 30 -1.85 -10.81 -10.19
C ASP A 30 -0.54 -10.43 -9.48
N LEU A 31 0.10 -9.32 -9.84
CA LEU A 31 1.31 -8.84 -9.17
C LEU A 31 1.05 -8.51 -7.69
N VAL A 32 -0.09 -7.88 -7.38
CA VAL A 32 -0.49 -7.61 -5.99
C VAL A 32 -0.91 -8.89 -5.28
N ALA A 33 -1.69 -9.74 -5.96
CA ALA A 33 -2.19 -10.99 -5.39
C ALA A 33 -1.05 -11.92 -4.95
N GLU A 34 0.03 -12.00 -5.73
CA GLU A 34 1.22 -12.76 -5.39
C GLU A 34 1.92 -12.20 -4.13
N VAL A 35 2.10 -10.88 -4.05
CA VAL A 35 2.69 -10.24 -2.86
C VAL A 35 1.83 -10.47 -1.63
N HIS A 36 0.51 -10.29 -1.73
CA HIS A 36 -0.43 -10.44 -0.61
C HIS A 36 -0.47 -11.89 -0.10
N GLN A 37 -0.51 -12.87 -1.00
CA GLN A 37 -0.42 -14.27 -0.63
C GLN A 37 0.88 -14.57 0.13
N ALA A 38 2.02 -14.10 -0.35
CA ALA A 38 3.31 -14.33 0.29
C ALA A 38 3.50 -13.56 1.61
N ALA A 39 2.93 -12.35 1.72
CA ALA A 39 3.12 -11.48 2.88
C ALA A 39 2.13 -11.75 4.01
N PHE A 40 0.87 -12.11 3.68
CA PHE A 40 -0.28 -12.18 4.59
C PHE A 40 -0.99 -13.54 4.58
N GLY A 41 -0.77 -14.38 3.56
CA GLY A 41 -1.52 -15.63 3.36
C GLY A 41 -2.89 -15.44 2.72
N ASP A 42 -3.13 -14.27 2.13
CA ASP A 42 -4.41 -13.95 1.50
C ASP A 42 -4.74 -14.87 0.33
N ASP A 43 -6.04 -15.10 0.10
CA ASP A 43 -6.51 -15.81 -1.08
C ASP A 43 -6.19 -15.03 -2.35
N ARG A 44 -5.40 -15.66 -3.24
CA ARG A 44 -4.90 -15.03 -4.45
C ARG A 44 -6.01 -14.67 -5.44
N ALA A 45 -7.00 -15.52 -5.61
CA ALA A 45 -8.10 -15.29 -6.56
C ALA A 45 -8.97 -14.12 -6.09
N ARG A 46 -9.28 -14.08 -4.78
CA ARG A 46 -10.05 -13.00 -4.16
C ARG A 46 -9.30 -11.66 -4.25
N THR A 47 -8.01 -11.65 -3.92
CA THR A 47 -7.19 -10.42 -4.01
C THR A 47 -7.11 -9.92 -5.44
N ARG A 48 -6.90 -10.81 -6.42
CA ARG A 48 -6.87 -10.45 -7.83
C ARG A 48 -8.19 -9.84 -8.29
N ALA A 49 -9.32 -10.46 -7.98
CA ALA A 49 -10.63 -9.95 -8.36
C ALA A 49 -10.85 -8.54 -7.81
N TRP A 50 -10.63 -8.36 -6.53
CA TRP A 50 -10.77 -7.07 -5.87
C TRP A 50 -9.84 -5.97 -6.45
N VAL A 51 -8.56 -6.28 -6.74
CA VAL A 51 -7.62 -5.31 -7.35
C VAL A 51 -8.07 -4.94 -8.77
N ARG A 52 -8.61 -5.88 -9.54
CA ARG A 52 -9.18 -5.60 -10.87
C ARG A 52 -10.34 -4.61 -10.79
N ASP A 53 -11.27 -4.84 -9.87
CA ASP A 53 -12.42 -3.95 -9.64
C ASP A 53 -11.92 -2.54 -9.26
N LEU A 54 -10.93 -2.45 -8.35
CA LEU A 54 -10.35 -1.17 -7.96
C LEU A 54 -9.72 -0.41 -9.13
N LEU A 55 -8.99 -1.10 -10.01
CA LEU A 55 -8.36 -0.50 -11.19
C LEU A 55 -9.38 -0.09 -12.27
N THR A 56 -10.55 -0.71 -12.29
CA THR A 56 -11.63 -0.40 -13.22
C THR A 56 -12.50 0.74 -12.69
N ASP A 57 -12.99 0.61 -11.47
CA ASP A 57 -14.06 1.46 -10.94
C ASP A 57 -13.54 2.72 -10.24
N ARG A 58 -12.32 2.66 -9.67
CA ARG A 58 -11.71 3.73 -8.87
C ARG A 58 -10.37 4.24 -9.42
N ALA A 59 -10.12 4.08 -10.71
CA ALA A 59 -8.86 4.49 -11.35
C ALA A 59 -8.51 5.97 -11.12
N GLY A 60 -9.51 6.84 -10.98
CA GLY A 60 -9.33 8.28 -10.71
C GLY A 60 -8.93 8.61 -9.26
N ASN A 61 -9.37 7.80 -8.30
CA ASN A 61 -9.26 8.07 -6.86
C ASN A 61 -8.43 7.01 -6.12
N SER A 62 -7.58 6.29 -6.85
CA SER A 62 -6.69 5.28 -6.29
C SER A 62 -5.36 5.20 -7.04
N ALA A 63 -4.36 4.65 -6.36
CA ALA A 63 -3.10 4.26 -6.95
C ALA A 63 -2.63 2.94 -6.36
N VAL A 64 -2.45 1.93 -7.20
CA VAL A 64 -1.91 0.64 -6.82
C VAL A 64 -0.46 0.55 -7.28
N LEU A 65 0.43 0.24 -6.36
CA LEU A 65 1.88 0.27 -6.57
C LEU A 65 2.51 -1.08 -6.22
N VAL A 66 3.47 -1.49 -7.03
CA VAL A 66 4.27 -2.69 -6.81
C VAL A 66 5.75 -2.37 -7.01
N VAL A 67 6.61 -2.92 -6.18
CA VAL A 67 8.05 -2.93 -6.43
C VAL A 67 8.39 -4.26 -7.08
N LEU A 68 9.05 -4.19 -8.23
CA LEU A 68 9.45 -5.33 -9.05
C LEU A 68 10.96 -5.48 -9.07
N ASP A 69 11.43 -6.73 -9.07
CA ASP A 69 12.77 -7.14 -9.47
C ASP A 69 12.63 -7.91 -10.79
N GLY A 70 13.03 -7.30 -11.89
CA GLY A 70 12.62 -7.77 -13.20
C GLY A 70 11.11 -7.84 -13.36
N VAL A 71 10.58 -9.06 -13.44
CA VAL A 71 9.12 -9.34 -13.50
C VAL A 71 8.53 -9.78 -12.15
N ARG A 72 9.38 -10.06 -11.16
CA ARG A 72 8.98 -10.62 -9.87
C ARG A 72 8.48 -9.53 -8.92
N PRO A 73 7.26 -9.60 -8.40
CA PRO A 73 6.75 -8.64 -7.45
C PRO A 73 7.30 -8.94 -6.04
N LEU A 74 7.84 -7.90 -5.39
CA LEU A 74 8.46 -8.01 -4.07
C LEU A 74 7.70 -7.30 -2.96
N SER A 75 7.06 -6.20 -3.30
CA SER A 75 6.29 -5.40 -2.33
C SER A 75 5.15 -4.70 -3.03
N ALA A 76 4.00 -4.59 -2.38
CA ALA A 76 2.81 -3.94 -2.94
C ALA A 76 2.12 -3.06 -1.90
N GLY A 77 1.31 -2.14 -2.38
CA GLY A 77 0.46 -1.30 -1.54
C GLY A 77 -0.37 -0.36 -2.38
N ARG A 78 -1.47 0.12 -1.82
CA ARG A 78 -2.35 1.07 -2.49
C ARG A 78 -2.57 2.34 -1.70
N LEU A 79 -2.96 3.38 -2.40
CA LEU A 79 -3.45 4.65 -1.90
C LEU A 79 -4.88 4.82 -2.40
N GLU A 80 -5.77 5.28 -1.54
CA GLU A 80 -7.14 5.65 -1.90
C GLU A 80 -7.46 7.02 -1.29
N TRP A 81 -8.16 7.87 -2.05
CA TRP A 81 -8.59 9.19 -1.60
C TRP A 81 -9.97 9.53 -2.15
N GLU A 82 -10.64 10.51 -1.58
CA GLU A 82 -11.86 11.09 -2.13
C GLU A 82 -11.54 12.43 -2.78
N GLU A 83 -12.21 12.75 -3.88
CA GLU A 83 -12.04 14.03 -4.57
C GLU A 83 -12.40 15.18 -3.63
N GLY A 84 -11.50 16.17 -3.51
CA GLY A 84 -11.65 17.28 -2.57
C GLY A 84 -11.47 16.91 -1.10
N GLY A 85 -11.18 15.65 -0.79
CA GLY A 85 -10.93 15.19 0.58
C GLY A 85 -9.55 15.58 1.10
N GLU A 86 -9.45 15.84 2.39
CA GLU A 86 -8.16 16.15 3.04
C GLU A 86 -7.33 14.91 3.39
N PHE A 87 -7.92 13.70 3.35
CA PHE A 87 -7.30 12.45 3.77
C PHE A 87 -7.19 11.44 2.63
N ALA A 88 -6.07 10.72 2.62
CA ALA A 88 -5.91 9.52 1.80
C ALA A 88 -5.47 8.33 2.66
N GLY A 89 -6.01 7.16 2.38
CA GLY A 89 -5.69 5.92 3.09
C GLY A 89 -4.56 5.15 2.42
N LEU A 90 -3.58 4.69 3.22
CA LEU A 90 -2.53 3.76 2.79
C LEU A 90 -2.95 2.34 3.19
N TRP A 91 -3.26 1.49 2.21
CA TRP A 91 -3.81 0.16 2.44
C TRP A 91 -2.94 -0.94 1.84
N GLY A 92 -3.08 -2.16 2.37
CA GLY A 92 -2.51 -3.37 1.80
C GLY A 92 -0.98 -3.34 1.62
N GLY A 93 -0.28 -2.57 2.45
CA GLY A 93 1.17 -2.46 2.38
C GLY A 93 1.86 -3.72 2.86
N GLY A 94 2.42 -4.52 1.94
CA GLY A 94 3.11 -5.77 2.24
C GLY A 94 4.41 -5.94 1.47
N THR A 95 5.31 -6.75 2.03
CA THR A 95 6.58 -7.14 1.40
C THR A 95 6.77 -8.64 1.57
N VAL A 96 7.12 -9.34 0.51
CA VAL A 96 7.41 -10.78 0.57
C VAL A 96 8.52 -11.05 1.59
N PRO A 97 8.45 -12.15 2.37
CA PRO A 97 9.39 -12.41 3.47
C PRO A 97 10.86 -12.26 3.08
N ALA A 98 11.26 -12.82 1.93
CA ALA A 98 12.63 -12.81 1.45
C ALA A 98 13.18 -11.42 1.07
N ALA A 99 12.31 -10.41 0.87
CA ALA A 99 12.68 -9.05 0.51
C ALA A 99 12.46 -8.03 1.63
N ARG A 100 12.16 -8.48 2.84
CA ARG A 100 12.04 -7.60 4.02
C ARG A 100 13.40 -7.03 4.40
N GLY A 101 13.39 -5.85 5.03
CA GLY A 101 14.63 -5.16 5.44
C GLY A 101 15.32 -4.36 4.33
N LEU A 102 14.92 -4.51 3.07
CA LEU A 102 15.53 -3.83 1.91
C LEU A 102 14.98 -2.42 1.65
N GLY A 103 14.12 -1.88 2.50
CA GLY A 103 13.56 -0.53 2.34
C GLY A 103 12.37 -0.42 1.38
N LEU A 104 11.91 -1.52 0.75
CA LEU A 104 10.84 -1.51 -0.25
C LEU A 104 9.54 -0.93 0.26
N TYR A 105 9.14 -1.28 1.49
CA TYR A 105 7.95 -0.72 2.14
C TYR A 105 8.06 0.79 2.34
N ARG A 106 9.24 1.30 2.74
CA ARG A 106 9.49 2.74 2.88
C ARG A 106 9.35 3.46 1.54
N ALA A 107 9.88 2.89 0.46
CA ALA A 107 9.75 3.45 -0.88
C ALA A 107 8.28 3.50 -1.34
N LEU A 108 7.49 2.46 -1.04
CA LEU A 108 6.04 2.47 -1.30
C LEU A 108 5.29 3.53 -0.49
N VAL A 109 5.66 3.76 0.78
CA VAL A 109 5.06 4.82 1.59
C VAL A 109 5.40 6.19 1.00
N ALA A 110 6.67 6.42 0.66
CA ALA A 110 7.16 7.67 0.07
C ALA A 110 6.44 8.01 -1.23
N GLU A 111 6.32 7.06 -2.15
CA GLU A 111 5.65 7.30 -3.44
C GLU A 111 4.14 7.54 -3.26
N ARG A 112 3.46 6.82 -2.36
CA ARG A 112 2.05 7.05 -2.08
C ARG A 112 1.82 8.44 -1.45
N ALA A 113 2.71 8.88 -0.56
CA ALA A 113 2.66 10.23 0.00
C ALA A 113 2.88 11.30 -1.09
N ARG A 114 3.82 11.07 -2.01
CA ARG A 114 4.05 11.96 -3.16
C ARG A 114 2.81 12.06 -4.05
N ILE A 115 2.14 10.94 -4.34
CA ILE A 115 0.90 10.93 -5.13
C ILE A 115 -0.20 11.69 -4.38
N ALA A 116 -0.41 11.42 -3.08
CA ALA A 116 -1.40 12.11 -2.26
C ALA A 116 -1.19 13.63 -2.27
N ALA A 117 0.04 14.09 -2.05
CA ALA A 117 0.39 15.51 -2.09
C ALA A 117 0.12 16.14 -3.47
N ALA A 118 0.41 15.42 -4.56
CA ALA A 118 0.13 15.87 -5.92
C ALA A 118 -1.37 15.96 -6.24
N GLN A 119 -2.22 15.22 -5.51
CA GLN A 119 -3.68 15.31 -5.57
C GLN A 119 -4.27 16.39 -4.63
N GLY A 120 -3.41 17.17 -3.96
CA GLY A 120 -3.85 18.18 -2.99
C GLY A 120 -4.28 17.62 -1.64
N VAL A 121 -4.11 16.32 -1.41
CA VAL A 121 -4.44 15.69 -0.13
C VAL A 121 -3.42 16.10 0.94
N ARG A 122 -3.92 16.60 2.06
CA ARG A 122 -3.08 17.07 3.15
C ARG A 122 -2.55 15.94 4.04
N TRP A 123 -3.39 14.96 4.35
CA TRP A 123 -3.11 13.91 5.32
C TRP A 123 -3.10 12.53 4.71
N VAL A 124 -2.11 11.73 5.04
CA VAL A 124 -2.13 10.29 4.79
C VAL A 124 -2.35 9.54 6.09
N GLN A 125 -3.26 8.56 6.06
CA GLN A 125 -3.58 7.71 7.20
C GLN A 125 -3.30 6.24 6.92
N VAL A 126 -3.04 5.48 7.96
CA VAL A 126 -2.80 4.03 7.88
C VAL A 126 -3.20 3.33 9.18
N ASP A 127 -3.88 2.20 9.06
CA ASP A 127 -4.04 1.25 10.16
C ASP A 127 -2.77 0.39 10.24
N ALA A 128 -1.93 0.73 11.22
CA ALA A 128 -0.63 0.12 11.38
C ALA A 128 -0.71 -1.15 12.23
N THR A 129 -0.05 -2.20 11.77
CA THR A 129 0.21 -3.38 12.59
C THR A 129 1.45 -3.15 13.47
N ASP A 130 1.66 -4.01 14.47
CA ASP A 130 2.88 -3.96 15.31
C ASP A 130 4.18 -4.05 14.50
N ARG A 131 4.14 -4.67 13.32
CA ARG A 131 5.29 -4.77 12.42
C ARG A 131 5.55 -3.48 11.65
N SER A 132 4.51 -2.80 11.18
CA SER A 132 4.63 -1.57 10.38
C SER A 132 4.77 -0.31 11.22
N ARG A 133 4.19 -0.29 12.43
CA ARG A 133 4.20 0.87 13.32
C ARG A 133 5.60 1.44 13.57
N PRO A 134 6.64 0.67 13.95
CA PRO A 134 7.98 1.22 14.18
C PRO A 134 8.63 1.82 12.91
N ILE A 135 8.23 1.33 11.74
CA ILE A 135 8.70 1.89 10.46
C ILE A 135 8.02 3.23 10.21
N LEU A 136 6.71 3.29 10.38
CA LEU A 136 5.90 4.48 10.18
C LEU A 136 6.24 5.60 11.18
N ASP A 137 6.49 5.27 12.45
CA ASP A 137 6.98 6.23 13.46
C ASP A 137 8.28 6.91 12.99
N ARG A 138 9.25 6.13 12.47
CA ARG A 138 10.52 6.68 11.93
C ARG A 138 10.32 7.51 10.65
N LEU A 139 9.24 7.28 9.91
CA LEU A 139 8.87 8.08 8.75
C LEU A 139 8.11 9.37 9.11
N GLY A 140 7.78 9.59 10.38
CA GLY A 140 7.10 10.80 10.86
C GLY A 140 5.59 10.66 11.02
N PHE A 141 5.06 9.45 10.92
CA PHE A 141 3.64 9.21 11.26
C PHE A 141 3.44 9.31 12.77
N ARG A 142 2.29 9.83 13.17
CA ARG A 142 1.86 9.91 14.57
C ARG A 142 0.68 9.01 14.83
N THR A 143 0.71 8.27 15.93
CA THR A 143 -0.44 7.50 16.40
C THR A 143 -1.49 8.45 16.94
N LEU A 144 -2.72 8.36 16.44
CA LEU A 144 -3.87 9.10 16.99
C LEU A 144 -4.71 8.24 17.92
N THR A 145 -4.93 6.99 17.53
CA THR A 145 -5.77 6.05 18.28
C THR A 145 -5.38 4.61 17.93
N THR A 146 -6.00 3.66 18.58
CA THR A 146 -5.91 2.24 18.28
C THR A 146 -7.27 1.76 17.80
N THR A 147 -7.28 0.95 16.74
CA THR A 147 -8.46 0.28 16.20
C THR A 147 -8.35 -1.22 16.48
N THR A 148 -9.47 -1.85 16.79
CA THR A 148 -9.55 -3.32 16.94
C THR A 148 -10.54 -3.84 15.92
N PRO A 149 -10.08 -4.52 14.85
CA PRO A 149 -11.00 -5.10 13.88
C PRO A 149 -11.70 -6.32 14.47
N TYR A 150 -13.02 -6.37 14.30
CA TYR A 150 -13.83 -7.54 14.62
C TYR A 150 -14.28 -8.18 13.31
N VAL A 151 -13.91 -9.43 13.10
CA VAL A 151 -14.31 -10.20 11.92
C VAL A 151 -15.33 -11.24 12.34
N TRP A 152 -16.51 -11.19 11.75
CA TRP A 152 -17.52 -12.22 11.88
C TRP A 152 -17.42 -13.15 10.66
N THR A 153 -17.32 -14.45 10.94
CA THR A 153 -17.37 -15.48 9.90
C THR A 153 -18.65 -16.28 10.10
N PRO A 154 -19.51 -16.42 9.09
CA PRO A 154 -20.70 -17.26 9.20
C PRO A 154 -20.29 -18.69 9.55
N PRO A 155 -21.08 -19.39 10.39
CA PRO A 155 -20.86 -20.82 10.61
C PRO A 155 -20.92 -21.58 9.30
N ALA A 156 -20.05 -22.57 9.14
CA ALA A 156 -20.12 -23.46 8.01
C ALA A 156 -21.49 -24.15 8.01
N GLY A 157 -22.28 -23.94 6.96
CA GLY A 157 -23.57 -24.60 6.75
C GLY A 157 -23.39 -26.10 6.43
#